data_a1aa6bb90a55cdcac4baf86ef4d32ab8
#
_entry.id   a1aa6bb90a55cdcac4baf86ef4d32ab8
#
_cell.length_a   1.000
_cell.length_b   1.000
_cell.length_c   1.000
_cell.angle_alpha   90.00
_cell.angle_beta   90.00
_cell.angle_gamma   90.00
#
_symmetry.space_group_name_H-M   'P 1'
#
loop_
_entity.id
_entity.type
_entity.pdbx_description
1 polymer ?
#
loop_
_entity_poly.entity_id
_entity_poly.type
_entity_poly.pdbx_seq_one_letter_code
_entity_poly.pdbx_strand_id
1 'polypeptide(L)'
;MIGPLESVLYRDGATMVERHGRRVAANFGARAGEEAACLKAVGIADRSDRTTLDVRGDVDAALLALAAIGERAWSSYAGPERAVVRCEFEDTAACLAALGSASDVTRSYAAIAVVGPNAEALLDAADLPSSAVTLHEAGLSWEILVPPALGPVVWDQLLEAGAPLGVACVGLDAIENLTASKRLRA
;
A
#
# COMPACT_ATOMS: atom_id res chain seq x y z
N MET A 1 -10.27 -7.67 -14.80
CA MET A 1 -8.82 -7.69 -15.20
C MET A 1 -8.05 -8.31 -14.05
N ILE A 2 -7.15 -9.25 -14.32
CA ILE A 2 -6.33 -9.93 -13.30
C ILE A 2 -5.38 -8.91 -12.66
N GLY A 3 -5.40 -8.81 -11.33
CA GLY A 3 -4.52 -7.92 -10.58
C GLY A 3 -3.08 -8.43 -10.55
N PRO A 4 -2.07 -7.55 -10.35
CA PRO A 4 -0.67 -7.94 -10.37
C PRO A 4 -0.28 -8.92 -9.25
N LEU A 5 -1.01 -8.92 -8.13
CA LEU A 5 -0.77 -9.80 -6.98
C LEU A 5 -1.75 -10.99 -6.92
N GLU A 6 -2.75 -11.07 -7.80
CA GLU A 6 -3.85 -12.02 -7.69
C GLU A 6 -3.38 -13.49 -7.59
N SER A 7 -2.32 -13.86 -8.32
CA SER A 7 -1.78 -15.22 -8.31
C SER A 7 -1.18 -15.62 -6.95
N VAL A 8 -0.41 -14.74 -6.33
CA VAL A 8 0.20 -15.00 -5.02
C VAL A 8 -0.84 -14.96 -3.91
N LEU A 9 -1.83 -14.05 -4.00
CA LEU A 9 -2.92 -13.98 -3.04
C LEU A 9 -3.75 -15.26 -3.03
N TYR A 10 -4.09 -15.82 -4.20
CA TYR A 10 -4.78 -17.10 -4.28
C TYR A 10 -3.93 -18.26 -3.75
N ARG A 11 -2.65 -18.31 -4.09
CA ARG A 11 -1.72 -19.33 -3.60
C ARG A 11 -1.68 -19.31 -2.07
N ASP A 12 -1.68 -18.14 -1.47
CA ASP A 12 -1.56 -17.94 -0.02
C ASP A 12 -2.92 -18.02 0.71
N GLY A 13 -4.00 -18.38 -0.01
CA GLY A 13 -5.31 -18.71 0.57
C GLY A 13 -6.24 -17.53 0.77
N ALA A 14 -6.06 -16.43 0.04
CA ALA A 14 -6.93 -15.27 0.13
C ALA A 14 -8.37 -15.55 -0.29
N THR A 15 -9.32 -15.05 0.48
CA THR A 15 -10.70 -14.81 0.04
C THR A 15 -10.72 -13.47 -0.69
N MET A 16 -11.04 -13.50 -2.00
CA MET A 16 -11.00 -12.32 -2.85
C MET A 16 -12.34 -11.59 -2.88
N VAL A 17 -12.28 -10.26 -2.92
CA VAL A 17 -13.44 -9.37 -3.08
C VAL A 17 -13.17 -8.38 -4.21
N GLU A 18 -14.23 -7.88 -4.84
CA GLU A 18 -14.11 -6.80 -5.80
C GLU A 18 -14.27 -5.44 -5.11
N ARG A 19 -13.27 -4.57 -5.29
CA ARG A 19 -13.26 -3.19 -4.82
C ARG A 19 -12.87 -2.27 -5.97
N HIS A 20 -13.74 -1.34 -6.33
CA HIS A 20 -13.51 -0.34 -7.38
C HIS A 20 -13.05 -0.96 -8.72
N GLY A 21 -13.65 -2.10 -9.10
CA GLY A 21 -13.31 -2.84 -10.32
C GLY A 21 -11.99 -3.61 -10.25
N ARG A 22 -11.46 -3.85 -9.05
CA ARG A 22 -10.23 -4.62 -8.79
C ARG A 22 -10.51 -5.76 -7.82
N ARG A 23 -9.82 -6.87 -8.02
CA ARG A 23 -9.88 -8.00 -7.11
C ARG A 23 -8.73 -7.90 -6.13
N VAL A 24 -9.06 -7.84 -4.84
CA VAL A 24 -8.14 -7.71 -3.72
C VAL A 24 -8.50 -8.73 -2.63
N ALA A 25 -7.54 -9.03 -1.74
CA ALA A 25 -7.77 -9.95 -0.64
C ALA A 25 -8.65 -9.30 0.44
N ALA A 26 -9.82 -9.87 0.71
CA ALA A 26 -10.65 -9.48 1.85
C ALA A 26 -10.05 -10.00 3.16
N ASN A 27 -9.67 -11.28 3.19
CA ASN A 27 -9.03 -11.93 4.34
C ASN A 27 -8.27 -13.19 3.91
N PHE A 28 -7.48 -13.75 4.84
CA PHE A 28 -6.77 -15.01 4.71
C PHE A 28 -7.28 -16.06 5.71
N GLY A 29 -8.56 -15.95 6.10
CA GLY A 29 -9.30 -16.94 6.88
C GLY A 29 -9.54 -16.56 8.34
N ALA A 30 -8.59 -15.96 9.03
CA ALA A 30 -8.69 -15.66 10.47
C ALA A 30 -8.48 -14.18 10.78
N ARG A 31 -9.48 -13.35 10.56
CA ARG A 31 -9.44 -11.88 10.78
C ARG A 31 -8.79 -11.49 12.12
N ALA A 32 -9.14 -12.17 13.23
CA ALA A 32 -8.54 -11.85 14.52
C ALA A 32 -7.03 -12.14 14.57
N GLY A 33 -6.55 -13.17 13.86
CA GLY A 33 -5.12 -13.45 13.69
C GLY A 33 -4.42 -12.40 12.84
N GLU A 34 -5.06 -11.97 11.76
CA GLU A 34 -4.58 -10.93 10.87
C GLU A 34 -4.46 -9.57 11.60
N GLU A 35 -5.48 -9.18 12.38
CA GLU A 35 -5.43 -8.00 13.23
C GLU A 35 -4.31 -8.10 14.29
N ALA A 36 -4.13 -9.29 14.88
CA ALA A 36 -3.07 -9.50 15.87
C ALA A 36 -1.66 -9.37 15.24
N ALA A 37 -1.47 -9.84 14.01
CA ALA A 37 -0.22 -9.66 13.28
C ALA A 37 0.10 -8.17 13.06
N CYS A 38 -0.86 -7.39 12.58
CA CYS A 38 -0.70 -5.93 12.40
C CYS A 38 -0.40 -5.19 13.70
N LEU A 39 -0.89 -5.67 14.84
CA LEU A 39 -0.73 -4.97 16.13
C LEU A 39 0.52 -5.39 16.90
N LYS A 40 1.05 -6.60 16.67
CA LYS A 40 2.11 -7.20 17.51
C LYS A 40 3.36 -7.59 16.73
N ALA A 41 3.26 -7.67 15.41
CA ALA A 41 4.33 -8.11 14.52
C ALA A 41 4.31 -7.28 13.24
N VAL A 42 3.99 -7.90 12.09
CA VAL A 42 3.84 -7.21 10.80
C VAL A 42 2.87 -7.97 9.89
N GLY A 43 1.96 -7.23 9.26
CA GLY A 43 1.09 -7.72 8.20
C GLY A 43 1.49 -7.17 6.84
N ILE A 44 1.36 -7.97 5.79
CA ILE A 44 1.45 -7.49 4.40
C ILE A 44 0.11 -7.67 3.70
N ALA A 45 -0.30 -6.65 2.93
CA ALA A 45 -1.60 -6.62 2.28
C ALA A 45 -1.54 -6.05 0.86
N ASP A 46 -2.41 -6.53 -0.02
CA ASP A 46 -2.66 -5.91 -1.31
C ASP A 46 -3.51 -4.63 -1.14
N ARG A 47 -2.99 -3.51 -1.62
CA ARG A 47 -3.67 -2.21 -1.63
C ARG A 47 -3.89 -1.69 -3.06
N SER A 48 -4.10 -2.61 -4.00
CA SER A 48 -4.46 -2.26 -5.37
C SER A 48 -5.84 -1.59 -5.49
N ASP A 49 -6.63 -1.58 -4.42
CA ASP A 49 -7.90 -0.86 -4.28
C ASP A 49 -7.73 0.67 -4.28
N ARG A 50 -6.57 1.18 -3.87
CA ARG A 50 -6.25 2.62 -3.81
C ARG A 50 -5.78 3.18 -5.15
N THR A 51 -5.93 4.49 -5.33
CA THR A 51 -5.42 5.20 -6.50
C THR A 51 -3.96 5.63 -6.32
N THR A 52 -3.18 5.50 -7.39
CA THR A 52 -1.80 6.00 -7.49
C THR A 52 -1.75 7.10 -8.54
N LEU A 53 -1.26 8.27 -8.15
CA LEU A 53 -1.10 9.43 -9.03
C LEU A 53 0.39 9.74 -9.24
N ASP A 54 0.79 10.02 -10.48
CA ASP A 54 2.14 10.48 -10.83
C ASP A 54 2.09 12.00 -11.01
N VAL A 55 2.89 12.71 -10.22
CA VAL A 55 3.02 14.16 -10.23
C VAL A 55 4.36 14.53 -10.82
N ARG A 56 4.38 15.46 -11.78
CA ARG A 56 5.59 15.92 -12.47
C ARG A 56 5.65 17.44 -12.52
N GLY A 57 6.88 17.97 -12.57
CA GLY A 57 7.16 19.40 -12.65
C GLY A 57 7.36 20.03 -11.28
N ASP A 58 6.60 21.07 -10.93
CA ASP A 58 6.69 21.72 -9.62
C ASP A 58 6.01 20.85 -8.54
N VAL A 59 6.77 19.84 -8.10
CA VAL A 59 6.31 18.85 -7.11
C VAL A 59 6.02 19.53 -5.77
N ASP A 60 6.84 20.49 -5.35
CA ASP A 60 6.68 21.13 -4.04
C ASP A 60 5.38 21.93 -3.97
N ALA A 61 5.06 22.68 -5.02
CA ALA A 61 3.77 23.41 -5.11
C ALA A 61 2.59 22.43 -5.13
N ALA A 62 2.70 21.32 -5.86
CA ALA A 62 1.66 20.29 -5.92
C ALA A 62 1.44 19.61 -4.57
N LEU A 63 2.50 19.23 -3.86
CA LEU A 63 2.39 18.60 -2.54
C LEU A 63 1.87 19.58 -1.47
N LEU A 64 2.20 20.87 -1.58
CA LEU A 64 1.63 21.89 -0.72
C LEU A 64 0.12 22.03 -0.93
N ALA A 65 -0.33 21.99 -2.19
CA ALA A 65 -1.76 21.99 -2.51
C ALA A 65 -2.47 20.73 -2.01
N LEU A 66 -1.80 19.58 -2.10
CA LEU A 66 -2.30 18.31 -1.57
C LEU A 66 -2.49 18.35 -0.04
N ALA A 67 -1.57 18.97 0.68
CA ALA A 67 -1.66 19.10 2.14
C ALA A 67 -2.94 19.80 2.61
N ALA A 68 -3.53 20.65 1.76
CA ALA A 68 -4.81 21.31 2.05
C ALA A 68 -6.02 20.35 2.02
N ILE A 69 -5.89 19.17 1.41
CA ILE A 69 -6.95 18.14 1.38
C ILE A 69 -6.98 17.32 2.68
N GLY A 70 -5.92 17.40 3.50
CA GLY A 70 -5.81 16.70 4.77
C GLY A 70 -5.22 15.31 4.67
N GLU A 71 -5.48 14.46 5.68
CA GLU A 71 -4.88 13.12 5.87
C GLU A 71 -5.39 12.03 4.88
N ARG A 72 -5.92 12.41 3.72
CA ARG A 72 -6.52 11.48 2.76
C ARG A 72 -5.58 11.04 1.64
N ALA A 73 -4.36 11.59 1.65
CA ALA A 73 -3.37 11.26 0.64
C ALA A 73 -1.96 11.25 1.24
N TRP A 74 -1.14 10.37 0.69
CA TRP A 74 0.27 10.18 1.07
C TRP A 74 1.13 10.41 -0.14
N SER A 75 2.35 10.89 0.06
CA SER A 75 3.25 11.15 -1.05
C SER A 75 4.68 10.73 -0.74
N SER A 76 5.41 10.39 -1.79
CA SER A 76 6.86 10.18 -1.75
C SER A 76 7.50 10.76 -3.00
N TYR A 77 8.66 11.38 -2.83
CA TYR A 77 9.47 11.79 -3.97
C TYR A 77 10.00 10.56 -4.71
N ALA A 78 9.83 10.54 -6.01
CA ALA A 78 10.33 9.50 -6.90
C ALA A 78 11.40 10.04 -7.87
N GLY A 79 11.89 11.25 -7.59
CA GLY A 79 12.93 11.98 -8.34
C GLY A 79 12.84 13.49 -8.08
N PRO A 80 13.78 14.29 -8.61
CA PRO A 80 13.84 15.74 -8.35
C PRO A 80 12.57 16.51 -8.78
N GLU A 81 11.95 16.08 -9.88
CA GLU A 81 10.74 16.70 -10.45
C GLU A 81 9.59 15.70 -10.56
N ARG A 82 9.58 14.71 -9.67
CA ARG A 82 8.58 13.65 -9.68
C ARG A 82 8.22 13.21 -8.27
N ALA A 83 6.92 13.12 -8.00
CA ALA A 83 6.39 12.47 -6.80
C ALA A 83 5.30 11.45 -7.19
N VAL A 84 5.13 10.48 -6.32
CA VAL A 84 3.99 9.56 -6.36
C VAL A 84 3.08 9.88 -5.19
N VAL A 85 1.80 9.99 -5.46
CA VAL A 85 0.76 10.23 -4.47
C VAL A 85 -0.18 9.03 -4.42
N ARG A 86 -0.51 8.61 -3.21
CA ARG A 86 -1.51 7.58 -2.94
C ARG A 86 -2.72 8.20 -2.25
N CYS A 87 -3.90 7.79 -2.64
CA CYS A 87 -5.15 8.20 -1.97
C CYS A 87 -6.18 7.08 -2.00
N GLU A 88 -7.19 7.18 -1.16
CA GLU A 88 -8.36 6.32 -1.27
C GLU A 88 -9.07 6.59 -2.60
N PHE A 89 -9.74 5.59 -3.15
CA PHE A 89 -10.39 5.70 -4.46
C PHE A 89 -11.40 6.86 -4.52
N GLU A 90 -12.14 7.06 -3.45
CA GLU A 90 -13.16 8.12 -3.33
C GLU A 90 -12.57 9.53 -3.38
N ASP A 91 -11.30 9.68 -2.98
CA ASP A 91 -10.60 10.96 -2.94
C ASP A 91 -9.86 11.29 -4.24
N THR A 92 -9.86 10.36 -5.22
CA THR A 92 -9.12 10.52 -6.50
C THR A 92 -9.44 11.82 -7.21
N ALA A 93 -10.72 12.17 -7.33
CA ALA A 93 -11.14 13.38 -8.03
C ALA A 93 -10.66 14.66 -7.32
N ALA A 94 -10.71 14.69 -5.99
CA ALA A 94 -10.23 15.80 -5.19
C ALA A 94 -8.70 15.94 -5.28
N CYS A 95 -7.98 14.83 -5.21
CA CYS A 95 -6.52 14.82 -5.38
C CYS A 95 -6.09 15.30 -6.76
N LEU A 96 -6.72 14.81 -7.83
CA LEU A 96 -6.43 15.26 -9.20
C LEU A 96 -6.71 16.76 -9.38
N ALA A 97 -7.80 17.26 -8.81
CA ALA A 97 -8.13 18.69 -8.88
C ALA A 97 -7.10 19.58 -8.15
N ALA A 98 -6.61 19.13 -6.99
CA ALA A 98 -5.61 19.88 -6.23
C ALA A 98 -4.21 19.80 -6.86
N LEU A 99 -3.84 18.65 -7.41
CA LEU A 99 -2.52 18.43 -7.99
C LEU A 99 -2.35 19.01 -9.41
N GLY A 100 -3.44 19.32 -10.09
CA GLY A 100 -3.46 19.99 -11.38
C GLY A 100 -2.86 19.19 -12.55
N SER A 101 -1.58 18.82 -12.48
CA SER A 101 -0.85 18.12 -13.55
C SER A 101 -0.62 16.64 -13.28
N ALA A 102 -1.29 16.06 -12.29
CA ALA A 102 -1.14 14.64 -11.97
C ALA A 102 -1.89 13.72 -12.97
N SER A 103 -1.39 12.51 -13.13
CA SER A 103 -2.02 11.47 -13.92
C SER A 103 -2.25 10.20 -13.11
N ASP A 104 -3.38 9.52 -13.33
CA ASP A 104 -3.65 8.21 -12.71
C ASP A 104 -2.77 7.13 -13.36
N VAL A 105 -1.86 6.62 -12.58
CA VAL A 105 -0.92 5.54 -12.95
C VAL A 105 -1.14 4.27 -12.12
N THR A 106 -2.29 4.11 -11.53
CA THR A 106 -2.60 3.00 -10.63
C THR A 106 -2.33 1.63 -11.25
N ARG A 107 -2.58 1.49 -12.55
CA ARG A 107 -2.33 0.23 -13.28
C ARG A 107 -0.86 -0.04 -13.56
N SER A 108 0.00 0.93 -13.35
CA SER A 108 1.45 0.80 -13.55
C SER A 108 2.17 0.26 -12.33
N TYR A 109 1.43 -0.04 -11.24
CA TYR A 109 2.01 -0.54 -10.00
C TYR A 109 1.23 -1.73 -9.42
N ALA A 110 1.97 -2.62 -8.77
CA ALA A 110 1.49 -3.45 -7.67
C ALA A 110 1.73 -2.66 -6.39
N ALA A 111 0.74 -2.64 -5.49
CA ALA A 111 0.80 -1.89 -4.24
C ALA A 111 0.68 -2.86 -3.06
N ILE A 112 1.69 -2.89 -2.21
CA ILE A 112 1.76 -3.77 -1.05
C ILE A 112 1.86 -2.90 0.21
N ALA A 113 0.88 -3.00 1.11
CA ALA A 113 1.00 -2.39 2.43
C ALA A 113 1.82 -3.27 3.36
N VAL A 114 2.60 -2.64 4.23
CA VAL A 114 3.37 -3.26 5.31
C VAL A 114 2.95 -2.56 6.61
N VAL A 115 2.29 -3.29 7.51
CA VAL A 115 1.57 -2.69 8.64
C VAL A 115 1.97 -3.39 9.94
N GLY A 116 2.43 -2.61 10.91
CA GLY A 116 2.72 -3.13 12.25
C GLY A 116 4.04 -2.64 12.84
N PRO A 117 4.31 -2.96 14.11
CA PRO A 117 5.51 -2.49 14.82
C PRO A 117 6.83 -2.95 14.20
N ASN A 118 6.83 -4.06 13.45
CA ASN A 118 8.01 -4.57 12.75
C ASN A 118 8.06 -4.14 11.27
N ALA A 119 7.23 -3.19 10.82
CA ALA A 119 7.17 -2.78 9.41
C ALA A 119 8.50 -2.20 8.90
N GLU A 120 9.13 -1.29 9.63
CA GLU A 120 10.44 -0.74 9.25
C GLU A 120 11.52 -1.82 9.22
N ALA A 121 11.56 -2.69 10.22
CA ALA A 121 12.52 -3.79 10.26
C ALA A 121 12.34 -4.76 9.08
N LEU A 122 11.10 -4.98 8.63
CA LEU A 122 10.82 -5.77 7.43
C LEU A 122 11.29 -5.06 6.16
N LEU A 123 11.04 -3.76 6.03
CA LEU A 123 11.51 -2.98 4.88
C LEU A 123 13.04 -2.95 4.78
N ASP A 124 13.72 -2.82 5.92
CA ASP A 124 15.19 -2.84 5.99
C ASP A 124 15.78 -4.23 5.66
N ALA A 125 15.06 -5.30 6.03
CA ALA A 125 15.51 -6.68 5.77
C ALA A 125 15.19 -7.15 4.35
N ALA A 126 14.19 -6.54 3.68
CA ALA A 126 13.78 -6.94 2.35
C ALA A 126 14.71 -6.32 1.29
N ASP A 127 15.18 -7.14 0.34
CA ASP A 127 15.96 -6.68 -0.81
C ASP A 127 15.01 -6.12 -1.88
N LEU A 128 14.50 -4.90 -1.63
CA LEU A 128 13.57 -4.24 -2.53
C LEU A 128 14.27 -3.79 -3.83
N PRO A 129 13.64 -3.95 -5.00
CA PRO A 129 14.20 -3.49 -6.25
C PRO A 129 14.38 -1.96 -6.26
N SER A 130 15.42 -1.47 -6.93
CA SER A 130 15.70 -0.03 -7.06
C SER A 130 14.56 0.79 -7.70
N SER A 131 13.63 0.11 -8.37
CA SER A 131 12.41 0.71 -8.93
C SER A 131 11.25 0.81 -7.94
N ALA A 132 11.41 0.27 -6.71
CA ALA A 132 10.39 0.38 -5.68
C ALA A 132 10.29 1.83 -5.17
N VAL A 133 9.07 2.27 -4.93
CA VAL A 133 8.78 3.53 -4.23
C VAL A 133 8.11 3.16 -2.91
N THR A 134 8.69 3.59 -1.82
CA THR A 134 8.13 3.40 -0.48
C THR A 134 7.46 4.69 -0.01
N LEU A 135 6.28 4.56 0.58
CA LEU A 135 5.52 5.66 1.15
C LEU A 135 5.20 5.33 2.62
N HIS A 136 5.45 6.29 3.50
CA HIS A 136 4.95 6.21 4.86
C HIS A 136 3.53 6.78 4.89
N GLU A 137 2.56 5.97 5.27
CA GLU A 137 1.16 6.39 5.32
C GLU A 137 0.90 7.18 6.60
N ALA A 138 0.93 6.52 7.74
CA ALA A 138 0.81 7.11 9.07
C ALA A 138 1.10 6.03 10.13
N GLY A 139 1.60 6.44 11.29
CA GLY A 139 1.85 5.51 12.41
C GLY A 139 2.74 4.34 12.00
N LEU A 140 2.19 3.12 12.02
CA LEU A 140 2.91 1.87 11.73
C LEU A 140 2.63 1.32 10.31
N SER A 141 2.18 2.16 9.38
CA SER A 141 1.76 1.73 8.05
C SER A 141 2.63 2.32 6.94
N TRP A 142 3.13 1.44 6.09
CA TRP A 142 3.92 1.75 4.91
C TRP A 142 3.29 1.13 3.66
N GLU A 143 3.53 1.71 2.50
CA GLU A 143 3.21 1.11 1.21
C GLU A 143 4.44 1.01 0.32
N ILE A 144 4.53 -0.10 -0.41
CA ILE A 144 5.55 -0.37 -1.43
C ILE A 144 4.85 -0.41 -2.77
N LEU A 145 5.30 0.43 -3.70
CA LEU A 145 4.85 0.42 -5.09
C LEU A 145 5.96 -0.13 -5.97
N VAL A 146 5.66 -1.16 -6.74
CA VAL A 146 6.60 -1.74 -7.70
C VAL A 146 5.94 -1.94 -9.07
N PRO A 147 6.71 -2.02 -10.16
CA PRO A 147 6.16 -2.42 -11.45
C PRO A 147 5.34 -3.71 -11.32
N PRO A 148 4.20 -3.86 -12.03
CA PRO A 148 3.28 -4.99 -11.83
C PRO A 148 3.95 -6.37 -11.97
N ALA A 149 4.93 -6.50 -12.88
CA ALA A 149 5.66 -7.75 -13.10
C ALA A 149 6.53 -8.16 -11.89
N LEU A 150 6.93 -7.21 -11.04
CA LEU A 150 7.73 -7.47 -9.83
C LEU A 150 6.87 -7.71 -8.59
N GLY A 151 5.57 -7.41 -8.64
CA GLY A 151 4.66 -7.56 -7.51
C GLY A 151 4.74 -8.93 -6.83
N PRO A 152 4.57 -10.05 -7.56
CA PRO A 152 4.67 -11.39 -6.97
C PRO A 152 6.02 -11.69 -6.34
N VAL A 153 7.12 -11.25 -6.97
CA VAL A 153 8.47 -11.47 -6.46
C VAL A 153 8.70 -10.70 -5.16
N VAL A 154 8.30 -9.44 -5.12
CA VAL A 154 8.43 -8.61 -3.91
C VAL A 154 7.53 -9.12 -2.78
N TRP A 155 6.34 -9.62 -3.11
CA TRP A 155 5.47 -10.28 -2.13
C TRP A 155 6.17 -11.47 -1.46
N ASP A 156 6.79 -12.35 -2.26
CA ASP A 156 7.53 -13.51 -1.75
C ASP A 156 8.76 -13.11 -0.93
N GLN A 157 9.52 -12.10 -1.39
CA GLN A 157 10.67 -11.56 -0.66
C GLN A 157 10.26 -11.01 0.71
N LEU A 158 9.14 -10.30 0.80
CA LEU A 158 8.62 -9.79 2.07
C LEU A 158 8.21 -10.92 3.02
N LEU A 159 7.59 -11.98 2.52
CA LEU A 159 7.26 -13.16 3.33
C LEU A 159 8.52 -13.86 3.83
N GLU A 160 9.53 -14.04 2.98
CA GLU A 160 10.80 -14.69 3.35
C GLU A 160 11.57 -13.84 4.39
N ALA A 161 11.80 -12.55 4.10
CA ALA A 161 12.50 -11.63 5.01
C ALA A 161 11.74 -11.43 6.33
N GLY A 162 10.41 -11.44 6.28
CA GLY A 162 9.53 -11.23 7.42
C GLY A 162 9.29 -12.47 8.30
N ALA A 163 9.70 -13.67 7.86
CA ALA A 163 9.46 -14.88 8.64
C ALA A 163 9.99 -14.80 10.09
N PRO A 164 11.22 -14.30 10.36
CA PRO A 164 11.70 -14.10 11.73
C PRO A 164 11.01 -12.96 12.48
N LEU A 165 10.32 -12.06 11.77
CA LEU A 165 9.61 -10.92 12.33
C LEU A 165 8.13 -11.21 12.61
N GLY A 166 7.65 -12.42 12.27
CA GLY A 166 6.27 -12.84 12.46
C GLY A 166 5.33 -12.25 11.39
N VAL A 167 5.81 -12.13 10.15
CA VAL A 167 5.00 -11.64 9.03
C VAL A 167 3.79 -12.53 8.77
N ALA A 168 2.65 -11.91 8.47
CA ALA A 168 1.44 -12.60 8.03
C ALA A 168 0.81 -11.89 6.83
N CYS A 169 0.20 -12.67 5.94
CA CYS A 169 -0.70 -12.12 4.95
C CYS A 169 -1.96 -11.61 5.65
N VAL A 170 -2.38 -10.38 5.34
CA VAL A 170 -3.58 -9.77 5.90
C VAL A 170 -4.46 -9.19 4.80
N GLY A 171 -5.76 -9.26 5.00
CA GLY A 171 -6.73 -8.72 4.05
C GLY A 171 -7.29 -7.37 4.48
N LEU A 172 -8.09 -6.78 3.59
CA LEU A 172 -8.71 -5.47 3.81
C LEU A 172 -9.59 -5.43 5.05
N ASP A 173 -10.31 -6.54 5.36
CA ASP A 173 -11.20 -6.60 6.52
C ASP A 173 -10.48 -6.29 7.84
N ALA A 174 -9.25 -6.79 7.99
CA ALA A 174 -8.43 -6.54 9.17
C ALA A 174 -7.91 -5.09 9.20
N ILE A 175 -7.38 -4.59 8.07
CA ILE A 175 -6.86 -3.22 7.97
C ILE A 175 -7.95 -2.18 8.19
N GLU A 176 -9.12 -2.33 7.54
CA GLU A 176 -10.25 -1.42 7.67
C GLU A 176 -10.75 -1.36 9.12
N ASN A 177 -10.85 -2.52 9.79
CA ASN A 177 -11.26 -2.56 11.20
C ASN A 177 -10.26 -1.87 12.14
N LEU A 178 -8.98 -2.09 11.92
CA LEU A 178 -7.93 -1.45 12.71
C LEU A 178 -7.85 0.07 12.47
N THR A 179 -8.04 0.50 11.23
CA THR A 179 -8.10 1.92 10.87
C THR A 179 -9.32 2.60 11.48
N ALA A 180 -10.51 1.99 11.36
CA ALA A 180 -11.75 2.51 11.94
C ALA A 180 -11.68 2.62 13.47
N SER A 181 -11.01 1.67 14.13
CA SER A 181 -10.79 1.68 15.58
C SER A 181 -9.63 2.58 16.02
N LYS A 182 -8.93 3.26 15.09
CA LYS A 182 -7.73 4.09 15.31
C LYS A 182 -6.56 3.35 15.99
N ARG A 183 -6.50 2.02 15.90
CA ARG A 183 -5.48 1.21 16.59
C ARG A 183 -4.13 1.19 15.86
N LEU A 184 -4.08 1.60 14.59
CA LEU A 184 -2.83 1.72 13.81
C LEU A 184 -2.14 3.08 13.94
N ARG A 185 -2.74 4.03 14.65
CA ARG A 185 -2.22 5.40 14.82
C ARG A 185 -1.37 5.59 16.10
N ALA A 186 -1.08 4.52 16.79
CA ALA A 186 -0.36 4.59 18.07
C ALA A 186 1.16 4.56 17.88
#